data_c6149ec6688801d83d69cc2d04fb4e5e
#
_entry.id   c6149ec6688801d83d69cc2d04fb4e5e
#
_cell.length_a   1.000
_cell.length_b   1.000
_cell.length_c   1.000
_cell.angle_alpha   90.00
_cell.angle_beta   90.00
_cell.angle_gamma   90.00
#
_symmetry.space_group_name_H-M   'P 1'
#
loop_
_entity.id
_entity.type
_entity.pdbx_description
1 polymer ?
#
loop_
_entity_poly.entity_id
_entity_poly.type
_entity_poly.pdbx_seq_one_letter_code
_entity_poly.pdbx_strand_id
1 'polypeptide(L)'
;GDVASDDAVENEEMCGSGTTSSEQHPRHSYEIDGLFTVSLSVRNEFGCTDTHTHLDAITAKPGGFMIFPTAFTPDLTGPNGGGYNLSDLDNNVFHPHHAGITEYELSIFNIWGELIFNSQDPMIGWDGYINGLLAPQNTYVWKATARFRDGRRLIQSGDFTLIIN
;
A
#
# COMPACT_ATOMS: atom_id res chain seq x y z
N GLY A 1 -17.54 55.54 18.27
CA GLY A 1 -16.60 54.55 17.95
C GLY A 1 -17.16 53.17 18.20
N ASP A 2 -17.63 52.46 17.20
CA ASP A 2 -18.05 51.06 17.30
C ASP A 2 -16.94 50.19 16.79
N VAL A 3 -16.44 49.33 17.67
CA VAL A 3 -15.55 48.21 17.32
C VAL A 3 -16.41 47.09 16.82
N ALA A 4 -16.36 46.84 15.51
CA ALA A 4 -16.86 45.61 14.93
C ALA A 4 -15.85 44.48 15.25
N SER A 5 -16.26 43.53 16.05
CA SER A 5 -15.60 42.27 16.23
C SER A 5 -15.83 41.41 14.99
N ASP A 6 -14.80 41.25 14.18
CA ASP A 6 -14.76 40.27 13.10
C ASP A 6 -14.49 38.92 13.73
N ASP A 7 -15.53 38.14 13.98
CA ASP A 7 -15.42 36.73 14.29
C ASP A 7 -15.00 36.00 12.98
N ALA A 8 -13.72 35.80 12.82
CA ALA A 8 -13.21 34.90 11.83
C ALA A 8 -13.65 33.48 12.19
N VAL A 9 -14.65 32.97 11.49
CA VAL A 9 -15.03 31.56 11.50
C VAL A 9 -13.86 30.77 10.96
N GLU A 10 -13.09 30.16 11.85
CA GLU A 10 -12.08 29.18 11.49
C GLU A 10 -12.81 27.94 10.96
N ASN A 11 -12.94 27.84 9.64
CA ASN A 11 -13.21 26.57 8.99
C ASN A 11 -11.94 25.72 9.11
N GLU A 12 -11.92 24.85 10.09
CA GLU A 12 -10.99 23.72 10.13
C GLU A 12 -11.33 22.76 8.98
N GLU A 13 -10.91 23.07 7.76
CA GLU A 13 -10.71 22.04 6.75
C GLU A 13 -9.58 21.13 7.24
N MET A 14 -9.90 19.84 7.40
CA MET A 14 -8.93 18.80 7.68
C MET A 14 -7.90 18.69 6.54
N CYS A 15 -6.99 19.64 6.49
CA CYS A 15 -5.75 19.53 5.76
C CYS A 15 -4.85 18.57 6.54
N GLY A 16 -4.49 17.45 5.94
CA GLY A 16 -3.46 16.55 6.49
C GLY A 16 -2.24 17.37 6.92
N SER A 17 -1.68 17.05 8.09
CA SER A 17 -0.68 17.78 8.87
C SER A 17 0.22 18.68 8.01
N GLY A 18 -0.07 19.97 8.00
CA GLY A 18 0.69 20.96 7.26
C GLY A 18 2.12 21.01 7.77
N THR A 19 3.08 20.58 6.95
CA THR A 19 4.49 20.75 7.25
C THR A 19 4.92 22.09 6.66
N THR A 20 5.62 22.87 7.47
CA THR A 20 6.27 24.12 7.03
C THR A 20 7.76 23.90 6.90
N SER A 21 8.38 24.54 5.90
CA SER A 21 9.83 24.55 5.72
C SER A 21 10.31 25.97 5.42
N SER A 22 11.46 26.32 5.94
CA SER A 22 12.17 27.55 5.59
C SER A 22 13.27 27.33 4.55
N GLU A 23 13.40 26.13 4.02
CA GLU A 23 14.39 25.80 3.00
C GLU A 23 14.00 26.39 1.64
N GLN A 24 14.97 26.79 0.85
CA GLN A 24 14.76 27.30 -0.51
C GLN A 24 14.22 26.21 -1.46
N HIS A 25 14.58 24.94 -1.21
CA HIS A 25 14.15 23.76 -1.98
C HIS A 25 13.64 22.67 -1.05
N PRO A 26 12.46 22.85 -0.44
CA PRO A 26 11.91 21.88 0.51
C PRO A 26 11.53 20.57 -0.18
N ARG A 27 11.64 19.45 0.57
CA ARG A 27 11.17 18.14 0.15
C ARG A 27 10.05 17.70 1.10
N HIS A 28 8.98 17.16 0.54
CA HIS A 28 7.87 16.60 1.30
C HIS A 28 7.37 15.30 0.69
N SER A 29 6.97 14.35 1.53
CA SER A 29 6.37 13.08 1.12
C SER A 29 4.91 13.05 1.55
N TYR A 30 4.03 12.74 0.63
CA TYR A 30 2.60 12.62 0.88
C TYR A 30 2.23 11.14 1.09
N GLU A 31 1.59 10.82 2.21
CA GLU A 31 1.23 9.44 2.58
C GLU A 31 -0.19 9.06 2.14
N ILE A 32 -1.01 10.03 1.78
CA ILE A 32 -2.40 9.84 1.37
C ILE A 32 -2.66 10.41 -0.03
N ASP A 33 -3.64 9.84 -0.73
CA ASP A 33 -4.14 10.39 -2.00
C ASP A 33 -4.76 11.77 -1.73
N GLY A 34 -4.48 12.72 -2.61
CA GLY A 34 -5.13 14.02 -2.48
C GLY A 34 -4.57 15.08 -3.40
N LEU A 35 -5.29 16.20 -3.41
CA LEU A 35 -4.86 17.46 -3.98
C LEU A 35 -4.37 18.34 -2.84
N PHE A 36 -3.17 18.84 -2.96
CA PHE A 36 -2.55 19.64 -1.91
C PHE A 36 -2.27 21.04 -2.39
N THR A 37 -2.69 21.99 -1.58
CA THR A 37 -2.43 23.41 -1.74
C THR A 37 -1.04 23.74 -1.21
N VAL A 38 -0.30 24.53 -1.94
CA VAL A 38 1.02 25.03 -1.52
C VAL A 38 0.97 26.53 -1.35
N SER A 39 1.43 27.02 -0.20
CA SER A 39 1.55 28.45 0.10
C SER A 39 3.02 28.84 0.32
N LEU A 40 3.45 29.92 -0.32
CA LEU A 40 4.76 30.51 -0.13
C LEU A 40 4.58 31.87 0.55
N SER A 41 5.16 32.02 1.73
CA SER A 41 5.23 33.32 2.42
C SER A 41 6.66 33.83 2.38
N VAL A 42 6.84 35.05 1.93
CA VAL A 42 8.14 35.73 1.88
C VAL A 42 8.11 36.95 2.80
N ARG A 43 9.24 37.24 3.42
CA ARG A 43 9.42 38.42 4.27
C ARG A 43 10.69 39.16 3.89
N ASN A 44 10.58 40.46 3.72
CA ASN A 44 11.74 41.32 3.46
C ASN A 44 12.41 41.78 4.76
N GLU A 45 13.56 42.46 4.64
CA GLU A 45 14.33 42.99 5.75
C GLU A 45 13.59 44.07 6.58
N PHE A 46 12.60 44.73 5.99
CA PHE A 46 11.73 45.70 6.66
C PHE A 46 10.55 45.07 7.40
N GLY A 47 10.42 43.76 7.36
CA GLY A 47 9.36 43.02 8.04
C GLY A 47 8.04 42.91 7.24
N CYS A 48 7.97 43.45 6.02
CA CYS A 48 6.80 43.27 5.17
C CYS A 48 6.72 41.79 4.68
N THR A 49 5.53 41.20 4.79
CA THR A 49 5.28 39.83 4.34
C THR A 49 4.33 39.84 3.15
N ASP A 50 4.55 38.94 2.22
CA ASP A 50 3.63 38.61 1.13
C ASP A 50 3.45 37.09 1.06
N THR A 51 2.24 36.65 0.74
CA THR A 51 1.90 35.23 0.68
C THR A 51 1.19 34.91 -0.63
N HIS A 52 1.74 33.96 -1.35
CA HIS A 52 1.12 33.43 -2.56
C HIS A 52 0.68 31.98 -2.32
N THR A 53 -0.60 31.69 -2.60
CA THR A 53 -1.21 30.36 -2.42
C THR A 53 -1.57 29.79 -3.79
N HIS A 54 -1.13 28.59 -4.07
CA HIS A 54 -1.49 27.82 -5.25
C HIS A 54 -2.37 26.66 -4.84
N LEU A 55 -3.66 26.77 -5.14
CA LEU A 55 -4.64 25.72 -4.84
C LEU A 55 -4.35 24.51 -5.74
N ASP A 56 -4.49 23.30 -5.18
CA ASP A 56 -4.35 22.02 -5.88
C ASP A 56 -3.04 21.88 -6.66
N ALA A 57 -1.97 22.53 -6.14
CA ALA A 57 -0.68 22.58 -6.80
C ALA A 57 -0.03 21.19 -6.98
N ILE A 58 -0.33 20.27 -6.10
CA ILE A 58 0.25 18.93 -6.11
C ILE A 58 -0.86 17.87 -6.04
N THR A 59 -0.84 16.94 -6.97
CA THR A 59 -1.64 15.72 -6.92
C THR A 59 -0.76 14.60 -6.38
N ALA A 60 -0.99 14.16 -5.15
CA ALA A 60 -0.30 13.02 -4.58
C ALA A 60 -1.12 11.74 -4.80
N LYS A 61 -0.41 10.69 -5.21
CA LYS A 61 -0.92 9.31 -5.25
C LYS A 61 0.11 8.44 -4.56
N PRO A 62 -0.14 7.99 -3.31
CA PRO A 62 0.77 7.11 -2.62
C PRO A 62 1.06 5.88 -3.46
N GLY A 63 2.34 5.56 -3.58
CA GLY A 63 2.78 4.37 -4.28
C GLY A 63 2.34 3.12 -3.53
N GLY A 64 1.86 2.11 -4.27
CA GLY A 64 1.61 0.80 -3.71
C GLY A 64 2.89 0.00 -3.49
N PHE A 65 2.78 -1.04 -2.68
CA PHE A 65 3.82 -2.05 -2.49
C PHE A 65 3.22 -3.45 -2.46
N MET A 66 4.07 -4.46 -2.68
CA MET A 66 3.74 -5.87 -2.59
C MET A 66 4.98 -6.65 -2.16
N ILE A 67 4.90 -7.35 -1.03
CA ILE A 67 6.00 -8.12 -0.44
C ILE A 67 5.47 -9.50 -0.06
N PHE A 68 6.12 -10.56 -0.51
CA PHE A 68 5.77 -11.94 -0.21
C PHE A 68 6.61 -12.51 0.92
N PRO A 69 6.04 -13.39 1.76
CA PRO A 69 6.81 -14.16 2.73
C PRO A 69 7.68 -15.23 2.03
N THR A 70 8.70 -15.70 2.72
CA THR A 70 9.59 -16.77 2.22
C THR A 70 9.18 -18.16 2.71
N ALA A 71 8.22 -18.24 3.63
CA ALA A 71 7.66 -19.50 4.16
C ALA A 71 6.27 -19.27 4.73
N PHE A 72 5.46 -20.32 4.79
CA PHE A 72 4.19 -20.33 5.53
C PHE A 72 3.87 -21.74 6.04
N THR A 73 2.94 -21.83 7.01
CA THR A 73 2.51 -23.08 7.64
C THR A 73 1.00 -23.20 7.49
N PRO A 74 0.49 -24.08 6.61
CA PRO A 74 -0.95 -24.20 6.36
C PRO A 74 -1.70 -24.71 7.60
N ASP A 75 -2.99 -24.39 7.67
CA ASP A 75 -3.89 -24.99 8.66
C ASP A 75 -4.09 -26.47 8.32
N LEU A 76 -3.81 -27.37 9.27
CA LEU A 76 -3.93 -28.81 9.08
C LEU A 76 -5.35 -29.33 9.29
N THR A 77 -6.30 -28.48 9.67
CA THR A 77 -7.71 -28.86 9.87
C THR A 77 -8.47 -29.02 8.55
N GLY A 78 -7.92 -28.50 7.46
CA GLY A 78 -8.49 -28.59 6.11
C GLY A 78 -8.35 -27.30 5.30
N PRO A 79 -8.75 -27.31 4.02
CA PRO A 79 -8.68 -26.13 3.19
C PRO A 79 -9.62 -25.04 3.72
N ASN A 80 -9.11 -23.81 3.78
CA ASN A 80 -9.85 -22.63 4.26
C ASN A 80 -10.27 -21.67 3.12
N GLY A 81 -9.91 -22.00 1.87
CA GLY A 81 -10.23 -21.19 0.70
C GLY A 81 -9.29 -19.99 0.47
N GLY A 82 -8.22 -19.86 1.26
CA GLY A 82 -7.15 -18.88 1.06
C GLY A 82 -7.51 -17.43 1.42
N GLY A 83 -8.70 -17.20 2.00
CA GLY A 83 -9.05 -15.86 2.52
C GLY A 83 -8.23 -15.52 3.76
N TYR A 84 -7.76 -14.27 3.86
CA TYR A 84 -6.98 -13.80 4.99
C TYR A 84 -7.29 -12.33 5.31
N ASN A 85 -6.82 -11.88 6.47
CA ASN A 85 -6.91 -10.48 6.87
C ASN A 85 -5.50 -9.92 7.08
N LEU A 86 -5.19 -8.76 6.49
CA LEU A 86 -3.87 -8.12 6.60
C LEU A 86 -3.46 -7.75 8.03
N SER A 87 -4.43 -7.67 8.96
CA SER A 87 -4.16 -7.44 10.39
C SER A 87 -3.90 -8.72 11.19
N ASP A 88 -4.15 -9.89 10.61
CA ASP A 88 -3.87 -11.16 11.27
C ASP A 88 -2.36 -11.45 11.22
N LEU A 89 -1.85 -11.97 12.32
CA LEU A 89 -0.46 -12.41 12.41
C LEU A 89 -0.29 -13.90 12.04
N ASP A 90 -1.39 -14.55 11.65
CA ASP A 90 -1.40 -15.94 11.23
C ASP A 90 -0.68 -16.10 9.89
N ASN A 91 0.18 -17.10 9.82
CA ASN A 91 0.95 -17.42 8.61
C ASN A 91 0.45 -18.73 7.99
N ASN A 92 -0.88 -18.90 7.93
CA ASN A 92 -1.54 -20.12 7.46
C ASN A 92 -2.01 -20.05 6.00
N VAL A 93 -1.81 -18.91 5.36
CA VAL A 93 -2.08 -18.66 3.94
C VAL A 93 -0.87 -17.96 3.32
N PHE A 94 -0.41 -18.42 2.17
CA PHE A 94 0.63 -17.73 1.42
C PHE A 94 0.03 -16.57 0.63
N HIS A 95 0.31 -15.36 1.06
CA HIS A 95 -0.20 -14.12 0.45
C HIS A 95 0.82 -12.99 0.53
N PRO A 96 0.70 -11.93 -0.29
CA PRO A 96 1.51 -10.75 -0.14
C PRO A 96 1.04 -9.85 1.00
N HIS A 97 1.96 -9.20 1.66
CA HIS A 97 1.67 -7.96 2.36
C HIS A 97 1.66 -6.83 1.34
N HIS A 98 0.56 -6.09 1.21
CA HIS A 98 0.37 -5.17 0.10
C HIS A 98 -0.46 -3.93 0.45
N ALA A 99 -0.31 -2.89 -0.37
CA ALA A 99 -1.18 -1.73 -0.37
C ALA A 99 -1.28 -1.13 -1.79
N GLY A 100 -2.39 -0.45 -2.07
CA GLY A 100 -2.57 0.34 -3.28
C GLY A 100 -2.68 -0.46 -4.58
N ILE A 101 -2.96 -1.76 -4.53
CA ILE A 101 -3.13 -2.62 -5.70
C ILE A 101 -4.49 -2.33 -6.36
N THR A 102 -4.51 -2.22 -7.69
CA THR A 102 -5.72 -2.05 -8.52
C THR A 102 -5.96 -3.23 -9.46
N GLU A 103 -4.89 -3.90 -9.91
CA GLU A 103 -4.94 -5.13 -10.70
C GLU A 103 -3.93 -6.10 -10.09
N TYR A 104 -4.27 -7.37 -10.03
CA TYR A 104 -3.45 -8.40 -9.40
C TYR A 104 -3.58 -9.74 -10.10
N GLU A 105 -2.50 -10.47 -10.15
CA GLU A 105 -2.48 -11.88 -10.50
C GLU A 105 -1.33 -12.56 -9.76
N LEU A 106 -1.62 -13.64 -9.05
CA LEU A 106 -0.66 -14.54 -8.42
C LEU A 106 -0.78 -15.92 -9.05
N SER A 107 0.32 -16.48 -9.46
CA SER A 107 0.44 -17.87 -9.91
C SER A 107 1.48 -18.59 -9.07
N ILE A 108 1.16 -19.78 -8.56
CA ILE A 108 2.07 -20.63 -7.80
C ILE A 108 2.28 -21.94 -8.55
N PHE A 109 3.52 -22.38 -8.60
CA PHE A 109 3.96 -23.55 -9.32
C PHE A 109 4.70 -24.51 -8.37
N ASN A 110 4.55 -25.80 -8.62
CA ASN A 110 5.40 -26.79 -7.99
C ASN A 110 6.81 -26.80 -8.63
N ILE A 111 7.72 -27.61 -8.08
CA ILE A 111 9.11 -27.73 -8.57
C ILE A 111 9.22 -28.26 -10.01
N TRP A 112 8.14 -28.83 -10.56
CA TRP A 112 8.06 -29.33 -11.93
C TRP A 112 7.55 -28.29 -12.92
N GLY A 113 7.18 -27.07 -12.42
CA GLY A 113 6.60 -26.00 -13.22
C GLY A 113 5.11 -26.16 -13.50
N GLU A 114 4.42 -27.07 -12.81
CA GLU A 114 2.99 -27.21 -12.91
C GLU A 114 2.29 -26.13 -12.08
N LEU A 115 1.32 -25.44 -12.68
CA LEU A 115 0.48 -24.44 -12.00
C LEU A 115 -0.43 -25.14 -11.00
N ILE A 116 -0.29 -24.84 -9.72
CA ILE A 116 -1.07 -25.44 -8.63
C ILE A 116 -2.06 -24.47 -8.00
N PHE A 117 -1.86 -23.16 -8.16
CA PHE A 117 -2.75 -22.13 -7.65
C PHE A 117 -2.67 -20.88 -8.53
N ASN A 118 -3.82 -20.22 -8.72
CA ASN A 118 -3.91 -18.91 -9.37
C ASN A 118 -5.00 -18.08 -8.69
N SER A 119 -4.72 -16.81 -8.44
CA SER A 119 -5.68 -15.84 -7.92
C SER A 119 -5.52 -14.49 -8.60
N GLN A 120 -6.63 -13.82 -8.85
CA GLN A 120 -6.68 -12.42 -9.30
C GLN A 120 -7.19 -11.47 -8.21
N ASP A 121 -7.51 -12.02 -7.04
CA ASP A 121 -7.90 -11.25 -5.86
C ASP A 121 -6.72 -11.17 -4.90
N PRO A 122 -6.20 -9.99 -4.59
CA PRO A 122 -5.09 -9.86 -3.65
C PRO A 122 -5.46 -10.29 -2.22
N MET A 123 -6.74 -10.44 -1.89
CA MET A 123 -7.22 -10.93 -0.59
C MET A 123 -7.40 -12.46 -0.55
N ILE A 124 -7.10 -13.16 -1.63
CA ILE A 124 -7.15 -14.63 -1.72
C ILE A 124 -5.76 -15.16 -2.03
N GLY A 125 -5.13 -15.75 -1.02
CA GLY A 125 -3.83 -16.43 -1.10
C GLY A 125 -3.99 -17.95 -1.21
N TRP A 126 -2.87 -18.68 -1.22
CA TRP A 126 -2.85 -20.12 -1.24
C TRP A 126 -2.83 -20.69 0.18
N ASP A 127 -3.80 -21.53 0.50
CA ASP A 127 -3.95 -22.15 1.80
C ASP A 127 -3.14 -23.45 1.98
N GLY A 128 -2.31 -23.81 1.01
CA GLY A 128 -1.48 -25.01 1.08
C GLY A 128 -2.18 -26.30 0.62
N TYR A 129 -3.38 -26.20 0.06
CA TYR A 129 -4.12 -27.34 -0.43
C TYR A 129 -4.19 -27.36 -1.96
N ILE A 130 -4.13 -28.56 -2.54
CA ILE A 130 -4.28 -28.81 -3.98
C ILE A 130 -5.41 -29.84 -4.13
N ASN A 131 -6.50 -29.47 -4.81
CA ASN A 131 -7.69 -30.34 -4.98
C ASN A 131 -8.22 -30.92 -3.66
N GLY A 132 -8.17 -30.12 -2.58
CA GLY A 132 -8.66 -30.51 -1.26
C GLY A 132 -7.69 -31.40 -0.46
N LEU A 133 -6.51 -31.69 -0.96
CA LEU A 133 -5.47 -32.44 -0.27
C LEU A 133 -4.32 -31.52 0.13
N LEU A 134 -3.79 -31.71 1.34
CA LEU A 134 -2.64 -30.96 1.82
C LEU A 134 -1.45 -31.19 0.86
N ALA A 135 -0.88 -30.11 0.39
CA ALA A 135 0.31 -30.16 -0.46
C ALA A 135 1.52 -30.64 0.35
N PRO A 136 2.46 -31.39 -0.26
CA PRO A 136 3.65 -31.83 0.44
C PRO A 136 4.52 -30.67 0.90
N GLN A 137 5.18 -30.84 2.05
CA GLN A 137 6.21 -29.90 2.48
C GLN A 137 7.32 -29.85 1.43
N ASN A 138 7.48 -28.70 0.82
CA ASN A 138 8.46 -28.48 -0.25
C ASN A 138 8.69 -26.99 -0.49
N THR A 139 9.62 -26.66 -1.38
CA THR A 139 9.77 -25.34 -1.97
C THR A 139 8.85 -25.22 -3.18
N TYR A 140 8.16 -24.09 -3.27
CA TYR A 140 7.26 -23.71 -4.37
C TYR A 140 7.75 -22.43 -5.01
N VAL A 141 7.41 -22.21 -6.27
CA VAL A 141 7.78 -21.01 -7.01
C VAL A 141 6.52 -20.18 -7.25
N TRP A 142 6.62 -18.89 -7.10
CA TRP A 142 5.52 -17.97 -7.39
C TRP A 142 5.92 -16.92 -8.40
N LYS A 143 4.92 -16.43 -9.12
CA LYS A 143 5.00 -15.25 -9.98
C LYS A 143 3.78 -14.40 -9.71
N ALA A 144 4.00 -13.11 -9.50
CA ALA A 144 2.91 -12.15 -9.31
C ALA A 144 3.08 -10.94 -10.21
N THR A 145 1.95 -10.42 -10.69
CA THR A 145 1.86 -9.13 -11.36
C THR A 145 0.88 -8.26 -10.60
N ALA A 146 1.23 -6.99 -10.45
CA ALA A 146 0.35 -6.01 -9.84
C ALA A 146 0.42 -4.68 -10.58
N ARG A 147 -0.72 -3.96 -10.60
CA ARG A 147 -0.78 -2.57 -10.95
C ARG A 147 -1.20 -1.78 -9.73
N PHE A 148 -0.55 -0.67 -9.48
CA PHE A 148 -0.83 0.19 -8.34
C PHE A 148 -1.65 1.43 -8.74
N ARG A 149 -2.25 2.11 -7.76
CA ARG A 149 -3.03 3.34 -7.97
C ARG A 149 -2.24 4.46 -8.66
N ASP A 150 -0.92 4.50 -8.46
CA ASP A 150 0.00 5.44 -9.13
C ASP A 150 0.28 5.09 -10.60
N GLY A 151 -0.29 3.98 -11.10
CA GLY A 151 -0.12 3.49 -12.47
C GLY A 151 1.10 2.60 -12.68
N ARG A 152 2.00 2.45 -11.68
CA ARG A 152 3.14 1.53 -11.77
C ARG A 152 2.65 0.10 -11.92
N ARG A 153 3.37 -0.64 -12.78
CA ARG A 153 3.25 -2.09 -12.89
C ARG A 153 4.46 -2.75 -12.26
N LEU A 154 4.21 -3.77 -11.46
CA LEU A 154 5.23 -4.59 -10.83
C LEU A 154 5.05 -6.03 -11.28
N ILE A 155 6.16 -6.68 -11.65
CA ILE A 155 6.22 -8.12 -11.91
C ILE A 155 7.32 -8.66 -11.01
N GLN A 156 6.96 -9.59 -10.15
CA GLN A 156 7.89 -10.24 -9.23
C GLN A 156 7.74 -11.75 -9.32
N SER A 157 8.82 -12.46 -9.02
CA SER A 157 8.82 -13.91 -8.84
C SER A 157 9.82 -14.26 -7.74
N GLY A 158 9.61 -15.40 -7.13
CA GLY A 158 10.46 -15.91 -6.07
C GLY A 158 10.06 -17.33 -5.72
N ASP A 159 10.64 -17.81 -4.66
CA ASP A 159 10.34 -19.11 -4.06
C ASP A 159 9.93 -18.94 -2.60
N PHE A 160 9.24 -19.92 -2.07
CA PHE A 160 8.87 -20.02 -0.66
C PHE A 160 8.76 -21.48 -0.24
N THR A 161 8.86 -21.73 1.06
CA THR A 161 8.76 -23.06 1.63
C THR A 161 7.40 -23.23 2.35
N LEU A 162 6.67 -24.29 2.00
CA LEU A 162 5.56 -24.79 2.80
C LEU A 162 6.12 -25.67 3.91
N ILE A 163 5.82 -25.32 5.17
CA ILE A 163 6.29 -26.01 6.37
C ILE A 163 5.08 -26.71 7.03
N ILE A 164 5.21 -27.99 7.34
CA ILE A 164 4.21 -28.76 8.10
C ILE A 164 4.81 -29.05 9.48
N ASN A 165 4.16 -28.56 10.52
CA ASN A 165 4.57 -28.76 11.92
C ASN A 165 3.73 -29.84 12.59
#